data_2de6e63793398f25266dbcc89ead3b40
#
_entry.id   2de6e63793398f25266dbcc89ead3b40
#
_cell.length_a   1.000
_cell.length_b   1.000
_cell.length_c   1.000
_cell.angle_alpha   90.00
_cell.angle_beta   90.00
_cell.angle_gamma   90.00
#
_symmetry.space_group_name_H-M   'P 1'
#
loop_
_entity.id
_entity.type
_entity.pdbx_description
1 polymer ?
#
loop_
_entity_poly.entity_id
_entity_poly.type
_entity_poly.pdbx_seq_one_letter_code
_entity_poly.pdbx_strand_id
1 'polypeptide(L)'
;MRVTIRDVKVICCAPQKINLVTVKVETSEPGLYGVGCATFAHRHLAVVAAVEKYLKPYLIGRDVSDIEDIWQSIKGMSYWRNGPVLNNALSGVDMALWDIKGKMAGMPLYDLLGGKCRTGVPCYTHAEGTTIEDCVQKVGALKERGYRCIRAQVGGYGGKDMPYQPPEGSFEGCYYDPKAYMAKTIQLFERLRETYGWELELCHDVHERLRPSDAVIFAKDMEKFRLFFLEDCLSPEQSGWFKQIRQHCTTPLAMGELFNNPNEWLNLITEREIDYIRIHLSQIGGITPARKLIALCDAFGIRTAWHGPIDLTPIGHAVNIHLDMASPNFGIQEWADTNTLSEDAGAIALHQIF
;
A
#
# COMPACT_ATOMS: atom_id res chain seq x y z
N MET A 1 -30.63 -7.36 -20.65
CA MET A 1 -29.74 -8.36 -21.29
C MET A 1 -28.57 -8.60 -20.31
N ARG A 2 -28.06 -9.83 -20.26
CA ARG A 2 -26.91 -10.16 -19.38
C ARG A 2 -25.63 -9.64 -20.04
N VAL A 3 -24.85 -8.81 -19.35
CA VAL A 3 -23.58 -8.31 -19.84
C VAL A 3 -22.47 -9.31 -19.46
N THR A 4 -21.74 -9.79 -20.46
CA THR A 4 -20.70 -10.81 -20.26
C THR A 4 -19.31 -10.30 -20.63
N ILE A 5 -18.28 -10.93 -20.08
CA ILE A 5 -16.89 -10.66 -20.42
C ILE A 5 -16.61 -11.17 -21.83
N ARG A 6 -16.20 -10.28 -22.74
CA ARG A 6 -15.83 -10.59 -24.11
C ARG A 6 -14.33 -10.77 -24.29
N ASP A 7 -13.54 -9.95 -23.64
CA ASP A 7 -12.08 -10.01 -23.74
C ASP A 7 -11.40 -9.47 -22.45
N VAL A 8 -10.20 -9.93 -22.20
CA VAL A 8 -9.33 -9.45 -21.11
C VAL A 8 -7.97 -9.13 -21.73
N LYS A 9 -7.53 -7.89 -21.57
CA LYS A 9 -6.25 -7.38 -22.08
C LYS A 9 -5.36 -6.94 -20.94
N VAL A 10 -4.06 -7.17 -21.10
CA VAL A 10 -3.04 -6.66 -20.18
C VAL A 10 -2.29 -5.53 -20.86
N ILE A 11 -2.16 -4.41 -20.18
CA ILE A 11 -1.44 -3.22 -20.64
C ILE A 11 -0.29 -2.99 -19.68
N CYS A 12 0.93 -3.07 -20.21
CA CYS A 12 2.13 -2.79 -19.46
C CYS A 12 2.71 -1.44 -19.90
N CYS A 13 3.12 -0.65 -18.92
CA CYS A 13 3.90 0.57 -19.15
C CYS A 13 4.99 0.69 -18.09
N ALA A 14 6.00 1.47 -18.37
CA ALA A 14 7.14 1.64 -17.45
C ALA A 14 7.54 3.12 -17.33
N PRO A 15 6.65 3.98 -16.83
CA PRO A 15 7.00 5.36 -16.53
C PRO A 15 8.14 5.36 -15.51
N GLN A 16 9.20 6.14 -15.79
CA GLN A 16 10.39 6.20 -14.94
C GLN A 16 11.03 4.84 -14.61
N LYS A 17 10.95 3.88 -15.53
CA LYS A 17 11.49 2.51 -15.39
C LYS A 17 10.77 1.64 -14.32
N ILE A 18 9.62 2.05 -13.84
CA ILE A 18 8.77 1.25 -12.95
C ILE A 18 7.76 0.48 -13.80
N ASN A 19 7.78 -0.85 -13.73
CA ASN A 19 6.87 -1.70 -14.50
C ASN A 19 5.48 -1.70 -13.87
N LEU A 20 4.53 -1.02 -14.51
CA LEU A 20 3.12 -1.00 -14.13
C LEU A 20 2.30 -1.94 -15.00
N VAL A 21 1.31 -2.60 -14.40
CA VAL A 21 0.41 -3.55 -15.07
C VAL A 21 -1.04 -3.14 -14.83
N THR A 22 -1.76 -2.92 -15.92
CA THR A 22 -3.20 -2.65 -15.93
C THR A 22 -3.93 -3.79 -16.63
N VAL A 23 -5.01 -4.28 -16.05
CA VAL A 23 -5.95 -5.20 -16.69
C VAL A 23 -7.14 -4.41 -17.19
N LYS A 24 -7.50 -4.60 -18.48
CA LYS A 24 -8.71 -4.09 -19.10
C LYS A 24 -9.65 -5.25 -19.40
N VAL A 25 -10.86 -5.21 -18.84
CA VAL A 25 -11.94 -6.17 -19.12
C VAL A 25 -12.93 -5.52 -20.09
N GLU A 26 -13.08 -6.07 -21.29
CA GLU A 26 -14.06 -5.65 -22.29
C GLU A 26 -15.32 -6.53 -22.19
N THR A 27 -16.48 -5.90 -22.40
CA THR A 27 -17.77 -6.58 -22.24
C THR A 27 -18.46 -6.85 -23.57
N SER A 28 -19.57 -7.60 -23.54
CA SER A 28 -20.47 -7.79 -24.67
C SER A 28 -21.18 -6.50 -25.11
N GLU A 29 -21.26 -5.49 -24.24
CA GLU A 29 -21.81 -4.18 -24.59
C GLU A 29 -20.73 -3.31 -25.24
N PRO A 30 -20.94 -2.79 -26.45
CA PRO A 30 -19.99 -1.93 -27.13
C PRO A 30 -19.66 -0.68 -26.31
N GLY A 31 -18.37 -0.41 -26.11
CA GLY A 31 -17.91 0.76 -25.37
C GLY A 31 -17.88 0.59 -23.84
N LEU A 32 -18.52 -0.45 -23.29
CA LEU A 32 -18.47 -0.74 -21.86
C LEU A 32 -17.26 -1.63 -21.55
N TYR A 33 -16.34 -1.12 -20.75
CA TYR A 33 -15.17 -1.83 -20.25
C TYR A 33 -14.79 -1.33 -18.86
N GLY A 34 -14.01 -2.09 -18.14
CA GLY A 34 -13.38 -1.68 -16.88
C GLY A 34 -11.89 -1.86 -16.88
N VAL A 35 -11.23 -1.14 -15.97
CA VAL A 35 -9.78 -1.18 -15.78
C VAL A 35 -9.43 -1.44 -14.31
N GLY A 36 -8.33 -2.16 -14.09
CA GLY A 36 -7.87 -2.49 -12.74
C GLY A 36 -6.36 -2.59 -12.64
N CYS A 37 -5.83 -2.30 -11.45
CA CYS A 37 -4.41 -2.41 -11.14
C CYS A 37 -4.03 -3.87 -10.85
N ALA A 38 -2.99 -4.35 -11.53
CA ALA A 38 -2.41 -5.69 -11.35
C ALA A 38 -0.88 -5.61 -11.15
N THR A 39 -0.40 -4.52 -10.57
CA THR A 39 1.03 -4.26 -10.52
C THR A 39 1.74 -5.03 -9.43
N PHE A 40 2.65 -5.88 -9.84
CA PHE A 40 3.78 -6.37 -9.07
C PHE A 40 5.05 -6.04 -9.88
N ALA A 41 5.60 -4.86 -9.65
CA ALA A 41 6.63 -4.25 -10.51
C ALA A 41 7.85 -5.15 -10.76
N HIS A 42 8.32 -5.85 -9.73
CA HIS A 42 9.49 -6.72 -9.81
C HIS A 42 9.25 -8.05 -10.53
N ARG A 43 7.98 -8.46 -10.75
CA ARG A 43 7.61 -9.74 -11.38
C ARG A 43 6.44 -9.55 -12.34
N HIS A 44 6.36 -8.39 -12.98
CA HIS A 44 5.24 -8.01 -13.84
C HIS A 44 4.94 -9.04 -14.95
N LEU A 45 5.95 -9.64 -15.59
CA LEU A 45 5.74 -10.66 -16.63
C LEU A 45 5.07 -11.92 -16.10
N ALA A 46 5.30 -12.30 -14.85
CA ALA A 46 4.61 -13.42 -14.23
C ALA A 46 3.12 -13.12 -14.03
N VAL A 47 2.78 -11.87 -13.65
CA VAL A 47 1.39 -11.40 -13.56
C VAL A 47 0.73 -11.37 -14.92
N VAL A 48 1.41 -10.86 -15.95
CA VAL A 48 0.91 -10.88 -17.35
C VAL A 48 0.57 -12.29 -17.77
N ALA A 49 1.50 -13.25 -17.58
CA ALA A 49 1.27 -14.64 -17.92
C ALA A 49 0.09 -15.25 -17.15
N ALA A 50 -0.04 -14.94 -15.84
CA ALA A 50 -1.16 -15.39 -15.02
C ALA A 50 -2.51 -14.90 -15.59
N VAL A 51 -2.60 -13.62 -15.95
CA VAL A 51 -3.83 -13.06 -16.54
C VAL A 51 -4.12 -13.66 -17.91
N GLU A 52 -3.17 -13.61 -18.84
CA GLU A 52 -3.41 -13.97 -20.24
C GLU A 52 -3.62 -15.45 -20.46
N LYS A 53 -2.85 -16.31 -19.77
CA LYS A 53 -2.86 -17.74 -20.02
C LYS A 53 -3.86 -18.51 -19.16
N TYR A 54 -4.21 -17.99 -17.98
CA TYR A 54 -5.04 -18.70 -17.02
C TYR A 54 -6.35 -17.98 -16.71
N LEU A 55 -6.33 -16.67 -16.38
CA LEU A 55 -7.54 -15.96 -16.00
C LEU A 55 -8.42 -15.63 -17.22
N LYS A 56 -7.86 -15.12 -18.32
CA LYS A 56 -8.61 -14.76 -19.52
C LYS A 56 -9.45 -15.90 -20.05
N PRO A 57 -8.93 -17.12 -20.34
CA PRO A 57 -9.76 -18.23 -20.83
C PRO A 57 -10.89 -18.61 -19.88
N TYR A 58 -10.66 -18.48 -18.58
CA TYR A 58 -11.65 -18.79 -17.55
C TYR A 58 -12.78 -17.74 -17.46
N LEU A 59 -12.45 -16.47 -17.74
CA LEU A 59 -13.36 -15.33 -17.60
C LEU A 59 -14.30 -15.13 -18.78
N ILE A 60 -13.89 -15.47 -20.00
CA ILE A 60 -14.69 -15.26 -21.22
C ILE A 60 -16.07 -15.88 -21.08
N GLY A 61 -17.11 -15.08 -21.36
CA GLY A 61 -18.53 -15.47 -21.30
C GLY A 61 -19.17 -15.40 -19.91
N ARG A 62 -18.41 -15.12 -18.84
CA ARG A 62 -18.98 -14.94 -17.50
C ARG A 62 -19.70 -13.60 -17.37
N ASP A 63 -20.72 -13.56 -16.52
CA ASP A 63 -21.44 -12.34 -16.21
C ASP A 63 -20.57 -11.37 -15.41
N VAL A 64 -20.47 -10.12 -15.86
CA VAL A 64 -19.68 -9.08 -15.18
C VAL A 64 -20.23 -8.70 -13.81
N SER A 65 -21.47 -9.05 -13.51
CA SER A 65 -22.13 -8.72 -12.23
C SER A 65 -21.78 -9.69 -11.11
N ASP A 66 -21.30 -10.90 -11.45
CA ASP A 66 -21.01 -11.98 -10.50
C ASP A 66 -19.61 -11.82 -9.87
N ILE A 67 -19.29 -10.60 -9.39
CA ILE A 67 -17.92 -10.22 -8.93
C ILE A 67 -17.43 -11.14 -7.82
N GLU A 68 -18.25 -11.37 -6.80
CA GLU A 68 -17.86 -12.20 -5.65
C GLU A 68 -17.60 -13.66 -6.09
N ASP A 69 -18.47 -14.23 -6.94
CA ASP A 69 -18.30 -15.59 -7.44
C ASP A 69 -17.05 -15.72 -8.31
N ILE A 70 -16.81 -14.75 -9.18
CA ILE A 70 -15.58 -14.69 -10.01
C ILE A 70 -14.36 -14.64 -9.13
N TRP A 71 -14.35 -13.77 -8.09
CA TRP A 71 -13.25 -13.62 -7.18
C TRP A 71 -12.94 -14.93 -6.42
N GLN A 72 -13.96 -15.56 -5.83
CA GLN A 72 -13.81 -16.81 -5.09
C GLN A 72 -13.35 -17.96 -5.99
N SER A 73 -13.92 -18.04 -7.19
CA SER A 73 -13.58 -19.07 -8.16
C SER A 73 -12.12 -18.95 -8.62
N ILE A 74 -11.66 -17.75 -8.97
CA ILE A 74 -10.27 -17.51 -9.38
C ILE A 74 -9.33 -17.86 -8.23
N LYS A 75 -9.63 -17.42 -7.02
CA LYS A 75 -8.82 -17.74 -5.84
C LYS A 75 -8.68 -19.24 -5.62
N GLY A 76 -9.74 -20.02 -5.88
CA GLY A 76 -9.78 -21.46 -5.65
C GLY A 76 -9.32 -22.34 -6.81
N MET A 77 -9.36 -21.84 -8.05
CA MET A 77 -9.25 -22.64 -9.27
C MET A 77 -7.91 -23.36 -9.45
N SER A 78 -6.83 -22.84 -8.90
CA SER A 78 -5.50 -23.41 -9.03
C SER A 78 -5.08 -24.32 -7.86
N TYR A 79 -5.97 -24.55 -6.89
CA TYR A 79 -5.73 -25.25 -5.64
C TYR A 79 -4.71 -24.55 -4.72
N TRP A 80 -3.48 -24.27 -5.18
CA TRP A 80 -2.51 -23.43 -4.47
C TRP A 80 -2.86 -21.95 -4.65
N ARG A 81 -2.89 -21.24 -3.54
CA ARG A 81 -3.48 -19.88 -3.45
C ARG A 81 -2.54 -18.91 -2.79
N ASN A 82 -2.89 -17.62 -2.94
CA ASN A 82 -2.18 -16.47 -2.38
C ASN A 82 -0.85 -16.17 -3.08
N GLY A 83 -0.13 -15.22 -2.53
CA GLY A 83 1.12 -14.72 -3.06
C GLY A 83 0.95 -13.58 -4.06
N PRO A 84 1.99 -12.74 -4.21
CA PRO A 84 1.86 -11.47 -4.92
C PRO A 84 1.52 -11.62 -6.40
N VAL A 85 2.00 -12.67 -7.09
CA VAL A 85 1.70 -12.85 -8.52
C VAL A 85 0.22 -13.14 -8.75
N LEU A 86 -0.34 -14.14 -8.03
CA LEU A 86 -1.73 -14.55 -8.22
C LEU A 86 -2.71 -13.51 -7.71
N ASN A 87 -2.41 -12.89 -6.58
CA ASN A 87 -3.28 -11.86 -6.00
C ASN A 87 -3.29 -10.58 -6.84
N ASN A 88 -2.16 -10.14 -7.40
CA ASN A 88 -2.14 -9.00 -8.32
C ASN A 88 -2.89 -9.29 -9.63
N ALA A 89 -2.76 -10.48 -10.19
CA ALA A 89 -3.53 -10.89 -11.37
C ALA A 89 -5.04 -10.85 -11.08
N LEU A 90 -5.46 -11.38 -9.93
CA LEU A 90 -6.85 -11.34 -9.47
C LEU A 90 -7.32 -9.91 -9.21
N SER A 91 -6.50 -9.06 -8.61
CA SER A 91 -6.79 -7.65 -8.33
C SER A 91 -7.14 -6.87 -9.59
N GLY A 92 -6.36 -7.05 -10.66
CA GLY A 92 -6.63 -6.37 -11.92
C GLY A 92 -8.01 -6.71 -12.49
N VAL A 93 -8.42 -7.96 -12.38
CA VAL A 93 -9.76 -8.41 -12.79
C VAL A 93 -10.84 -7.85 -11.86
N ASP A 94 -10.65 -7.99 -10.56
CA ASP A 94 -11.61 -7.55 -9.54
C ASP A 94 -11.90 -6.05 -9.66
N MET A 95 -10.86 -5.21 -9.69
CA MET A 95 -11.01 -3.76 -9.83
C MET A 95 -11.70 -3.39 -11.15
N ALA A 96 -11.38 -4.08 -12.25
CA ALA A 96 -12.02 -3.85 -13.54
C ALA A 96 -13.51 -4.20 -13.52
N LEU A 97 -13.92 -5.27 -12.83
CA LEU A 97 -15.33 -5.63 -12.68
C LEU A 97 -16.10 -4.63 -11.81
N TRP A 98 -15.48 -4.12 -10.74
CA TRP A 98 -16.07 -3.05 -9.94
C TRP A 98 -16.20 -1.73 -10.72
N ASP A 99 -15.23 -1.39 -11.59
CA ASP A 99 -15.32 -0.25 -12.50
C ASP A 99 -16.47 -0.41 -13.50
N ILE A 100 -16.63 -1.61 -14.10
CA ILE A 100 -17.81 -1.92 -14.96
C ILE A 100 -19.11 -1.75 -14.19
N LYS A 101 -19.18 -2.25 -12.95
CA LYS A 101 -20.37 -2.13 -12.11
C LYS A 101 -20.73 -0.68 -11.83
N GLY A 102 -19.75 0.17 -11.56
CA GLY A 102 -19.93 1.62 -11.38
C GLY A 102 -20.49 2.29 -12.64
N LYS A 103 -19.90 1.98 -13.80
CA LYS A 103 -20.32 2.50 -15.10
C LYS A 103 -21.75 2.05 -15.47
N MET A 104 -22.09 0.79 -15.22
CA MET A 104 -23.45 0.27 -15.44
C MET A 104 -24.49 0.93 -14.53
N ALA A 105 -24.11 1.25 -13.29
CA ALA A 105 -24.96 1.93 -12.32
C ALA A 105 -25.01 3.45 -12.49
N GLY A 106 -24.10 4.04 -13.28
CA GLY A 106 -23.92 5.49 -13.38
C GLY A 106 -23.45 6.12 -12.05
N MET A 107 -22.71 5.36 -11.24
CA MET A 107 -22.26 5.76 -9.90
C MET A 107 -20.76 5.59 -9.74
N PRO A 108 -20.08 6.49 -9.02
CA PRO A 108 -18.72 6.27 -8.59
C PRO A 108 -18.64 5.12 -7.57
N LEU A 109 -17.49 4.47 -7.48
CA LEU A 109 -17.31 3.29 -6.62
C LEU A 109 -17.68 3.56 -5.15
N TYR A 110 -17.32 4.70 -4.59
CA TYR A 110 -17.66 5.01 -3.19
C TYR A 110 -19.19 5.05 -2.94
N ASP A 111 -20.01 5.44 -3.93
CA ASP A 111 -21.48 5.41 -3.80
C ASP A 111 -22.02 3.97 -3.83
N LEU A 112 -21.41 3.09 -4.65
CA LEU A 112 -21.73 1.66 -4.63
C LEU A 112 -21.37 0.99 -3.29
N LEU A 113 -20.42 1.55 -2.56
CA LEU A 113 -19.96 1.04 -1.26
C LEU A 113 -20.73 1.64 -0.06
N GLY A 114 -21.74 2.44 -0.31
CA GLY A 114 -22.59 3.02 0.73
C GLY A 114 -22.54 4.55 0.86
N GLY A 115 -21.76 5.21 0.00
CA GLY A 115 -21.65 6.67 -0.04
C GLY A 115 -20.44 7.22 0.73
N LYS A 116 -20.32 8.52 0.70
CA LYS A 116 -19.17 9.25 1.28
C LYS A 116 -19.27 9.41 2.78
N CYS A 117 -18.22 9.02 3.51
CA CYS A 117 -18.00 9.38 4.91
C CYS A 117 -17.29 10.75 5.06
N ARG A 118 -16.71 11.27 3.98
CA ARG A 118 -15.93 12.53 3.96
C ARG A 118 -15.90 13.14 2.57
N THR A 119 -15.53 14.43 2.48
CA THR A 119 -15.43 15.18 1.21
C THR A 119 -14.00 15.31 0.69
N GLY A 120 -13.00 14.89 1.45
CA GLY A 120 -11.59 14.89 1.10
C GLY A 120 -10.84 13.80 1.83
N VAL A 121 -9.70 13.37 1.28
CA VAL A 121 -8.85 12.31 1.82
C VAL A 121 -7.53 12.93 2.27
N PRO A 122 -7.28 13.08 3.59
CA PRO A 122 -5.98 13.46 4.10
C PRO A 122 -4.90 12.48 3.68
N CYS A 123 -3.78 13.02 3.18
CA CYS A 123 -2.66 12.23 2.69
C CYS A 123 -1.39 12.56 3.46
N TYR A 124 -0.48 11.59 3.51
CA TYR A 124 0.92 11.84 3.85
C TYR A 124 1.82 11.47 2.66
N THR A 125 3.02 12.06 2.66
CA THR A 125 4.06 11.74 1.67
C THR A 125 5.42 11.61 2.34
N HIS A 126 6.47 11.33 1.56
CA HIS A 126 7.77 10.93 2.05
C HIS A 126 8.80 12.05 1.98
N ALA A 127 9.53 12.26 3.08
CA ALA A 127 10.75 13.05 3.14
C ALA A 127 11.94 12.12 3.35
N GLU A 128 12.59 11.72 2.28
CA GLU A 128 13.77 10.86 2.31
C GLU A 128 15.04 11.71 2.15
N GLY A 129 15.86 11.75 3.21
CA GLY A 129 17.11 12.49 3.22
C GLY A 129 18.33 11.58 3.08
N THR A 130 19.40 12.10 2.50
CA THR A 130 20.73 11.46 2.55
C THR A 130 21.42 11.73 3.90
N THR A 131 21.08 12.84 4.53
CA THR A 131 21.52 13.24 5.87
C THR A 131 20.32 13.69 6.71
N ILE A 132 20.50 13.84 8.02
CA ILE A 132 19.46 14.37 8.92
C ILE A 132 19.03 15.76 8.45
N GLU A 133 19.96 16.66 8.17
CA GLU A 133 19.65 18.03 7.76
C GLU A 133 18.94 18.09 6.39
N ASP A 134 19.31 17.21 5.43
CA ASP A 134 18.61 17.09 4.16
C ASP A 134 17.16 16.63 4.36
N CYS A 135 16.93 15.64 5.24
CA CYS A 135 15.59 15.20 5.59
C CYS A 135 14.79 16.33 6.25
N VAL A 136 15.36 17.07 7.19
CA VAL A 136 14.72 18.22 7.87
C VAL A 136 14.31 19.28 6.83
N GLN A 137 15.17 19.63 5.88
CA GLN A 137 14.84 20.58 4.81
C GLN A 137 13.68 20.08 3.93
N LYS A 138 13.68 18.80 3.55
CA LYS A 138 12.61 18.20 2.76
C LYS A 138 11.27 18.18 3.52
N VAL A 139 11.28 17.90 4.82
CA VAL A 139 10.09 18.02 5.66
C VAL A 139 9.56 19.46 5.65
N GLY A 140 10.43 20.47 5.72
CA GLY A 140 10.06 21.88 5.61
C GLY A 140 9.39 22.21 4.29
N ALA A 141 9.98 21.78 3.18
CA ALA A 141 9.42 21.98 1.85
C ALA A 141 8.04 21.33 1.68
N LEU A 142 7.84 20.13 2.22
CA LEU A 142 6.53 19.45 2.19
C LEU A 142 5.50 20.15 3.08
N LYS A 143 5.92 20.66 4.26
CA LYS A 143 5.06 21.49 5.12
C LYS A 143 4.56 22.74 4.39
N GLU A 144 5.46 23.43 3.66
CA GLU A 144 5.11 24.61 2.84
C GLU A 144 4.13 24.27 1.71
N ARG A 145 4.23 23.06 1.14
CA ARG A 145 3.25 22.54 0.16
C ARG A 145 1.91 22.15 0.78
N GLY A 146 1.75 22.22 2.08
CA GLY A 146 0.50 21.99 2.79
C GLY A 146 0.33 20.61 3.42
N TYR A 147 1.31 19.70 3.31
CA TYR A 147 1.28 18.43 4.02
C TYR A 147 1.30 18.64 5.54
N ARG A 148 0.43 17.93 6.26
CA ARG A 148 0.32 17.97 7.72
C ARG A 148 0.81 16.70 8.39
N CYS A 149 0.93 15.62 7.62
CA CYS A 149 1.56 14.37 8.04
C CYS A 149 2.65 14.01 7.05
N ILE A 150 3.83 13.67 7.54
CA ILE A 150 5.01 13.42 6.70
C ILE A 150 5.77 12.21 7.25
N ARG A 151 6.08 11.25 6.36
CA ARG A 151 6.98 10.14 6.68
C ARG A 151 8.43 10.61 6.53
N ALA A 152 9.17 10.64 7.63
CA ALA A 152 10.55 11.10 7.64
C ALA A 152 11.54 9.92 7.77
N GLN A 153 12.58 9.94 6.93
CA GLN A 153 13.54 8.85 6.83
C GLN A 153 14.90 9.34 6.34
N VAL A 154 15.99 8.74 6.85
CA VAL A 154 17.36 8.98 6.37
C VAL A 154 17.97 7.67 5.88
N GLY A 155 18.51 7.71 4.65
CA GLY A 155 19.05 6.55 3.96
C GLY A 155 17.98 5.65 3.36
N GLY A 156 18.33 4.94 2.29
CA GLY A 156 17.42 4.04 1.60
C GLY A 156 17.07 2.78 2.39
N TYR A 157 16.08 2.07 1.90
CA TYR A 157 15.72 0.74 2.41
C TYR A 157 16.83 -0.27 2.11
N GLY A 158 17.32 -0.98 3.10
CA GLY A 158 18.26 -2.10 2.91
C GLY A 158 19.74 -1.74 2.89
N GLY A 159 20.12 -0.54 3.32
CA GLY A 159 21.50 -0.21 3.69
C GLY A 159 22.44 0.18 2.56
N LYS A 160 22.06 0.10 1.29
CA LYS A 160 22.94 0.46 0.17
C LYS A 160 23.39 1.92 0.21
N ASP A 161 22.50 2.82 0.63
CA ASP A 161 22.74 4.26 0.72
C ASP A 161 22.89 4.72 2.18
N MET A 162 22.95 3.77 3.13
CA MET A 162 23.23 4.09 4.52
C MET A 162 24.72 4.35 4.68
N PRO A 163 25.11 5.42 5.35
CA PRO A 163 26.52 5.77 5.53
C PRO A 163 27.22 4.88 6.57
N TYR A 164 26.88 3.60 6.61
CA TYR A 164 27.59 2.64 7.44
C TYR A 164 28.84 2.20 6.72
N GLN A 165 29.96 2.44 7.34
CA GLN A 165 31.16 1.74 6.97
C GLN A 165 31.13 0.37 7.64
N PRO A 166 31.24 -0.72 6.87
CA PRO A 166 31.34 -2.04 7.48
C PRO A 166 32.57 -2.07 8.40
N PRO A 167 32.53 -2.83 9.52
CA PRO A 167 33.69 -3.00 10.36
C PRO A 167 34.88 -3.49 9.56
N GLU A 168 36.10 -3.08 9.97
CA GLU A 168 37.31 -3.56 9.36
C GLU A 168 37.36 -5.09 9.37
N GLY A 169 37.69 -5.69 8.22
CA GLY A 169 37.70 -7.15 8.05
C GLY A 169 36.36 -7.78 7.71
N SER A 170 35.28 -7.01 7.52
CA SER A 170 34.01 -7.52 7.03
C SER A 170 34.13 -8.02 5.59
N PHE A 171 33.34 -9.05 5.23
CA PHE A 171 33.22 -9.49 3.84
C PHE A 171 32.55 -8.40 2.99
N GLU A 172 32.87 -8.37 1.69
CA GLU A 172 32.16 -7.53 0.73
C GLU A 172 30.67 -7.91 0.71
N GLY A 173 29.81 -6.89 0.72
CA GLY A 173 28.35 -7.07 0.64
C GLY A 173 27.58 -5.99 1.40
N CYS A 174 26.29 -6.16 1.48
CA CYS A 174 25.43 -5.32 2.30
C CYS A 174 25.72 -5.55 3.78
N TYR A 175 26.13 -4.49 4.45
CA TYR A 175 26.23 -4.47 5.91
C TYR A 175 25.08 -3.62 6.47
N TYR A 176 24.40 -4.17 7.47
CA TYR A 176 23.33 -3.48 8.17
C TYR A 176 23.55 -3.57 9.69
N ASP A 177 23.59 -2.42 10.34
CA ASP A 177 23.69 -2.31 11.79
C ASP A 177 22.37 -1.75 12.36
N PRO A 178 21.51 -2.58 12.96
CA PRO A 178 20.23 -2.14 13.51
C PRO A 178 20.40 -1.12 14.65
N LYS A 179 21.47 -1.21 15.46
CA LYS A 179 21.71 -0.25 16.55
C LYS A 179 22.08 1.13 16.02
N ALA A 180 22.95 1.19 15.01
CA ALA A 180 23.29 2.44 14.35
C ALA A 180 22.08 3.06 13.66
N TYR A 181 21.24 2.24 13.00
CA TYR A 181 19.97 2.68 12.41
C TYR A 181 19.03 3.30 13.45
N MET A 182 18.77 2.59 14.57
CA MET A 182 17.89 3.09 15.63
C MET A 182 18.41 4.42 16.20
N ALA A 183 19.72 4.49 16.54
CA ALA A 183 20.32 5.71 17.07
C ALA A 183 20.19 6.90 16.11
N LYS A 184 20.45 6.68 14.82
CA LYS A 184 20.34 7.72 13.79
C LYS A 184 18.89 8.18 13.58
N THR A 185 17.94 7.27 13.63
CA THR A 185 16.52 7.61 13.52
C THR A 185 16.06 8.45 14.72
N ILE A 186 16.47 8.10 15.93
CA ILE A 186 16.20 8.88 17.14
C ILE A 186 16.74 10.31 16.98
N GLN A 187 17.99 10.48 16.53
CA GLN A 187 18.57 11.80 16.26
C GLN A 187 17.79 12.59 15.20
N LEU A 188 17.32 11.92 14.15
CA LEU A 188 16.47 12.55 13.14
C LEU A 188 15.20 13.13 13.77
N PHE A 189 14.49 12.34 14.57
CA PHE A 189 13.22 12.78 15.17
C PHE A 189 13.43 13.82 16.29
N GLU A 190 14.53 13.78 17.03
CA GLU A 190 14.95 14.86 17.92
C GLU A 190 15.10 16.17 17.14
N ARG A 191 15.85 16.14 16.04
CA ARG A 191 16.07 17.31 15.21
C ARG A 191 14.80 17.83 14.54
N LEU A 192 13.91 16.94 14.10
CA LEU A 192 12.61 17.32 13.51
C LEU A 192 11.70 18.00 14.55
N ARG A 193 11.64 17.47 15.78
CA ARG A 193 10.83 18.06 16.85
C ARG A 193 11.41 19.38 17.36
N GLU A 194 12.72 19.52 17.43
CA GLU A 194 13.39 20.80 17.70
C GLU A 194 13.06 21.87 16.64
N THR A 195 13.00 21.49 15.37
CA THR A 195 12.83 22.42 14.26
C THR A 195 11.34 22.80 14.06
N TYR A 196 10.42 21.83 14.10
CA TYR A 196 9.02 22.00 13.72
C TYR A 196 8.04 21.84 14.87
N GLY A 197 8.52 21.52 16.07
CA GLY A 197 7.67 21.30 17.24
C GLY A 197 6.64 20.19 17.01
N TRP A 198 5.39 20.47 17.43
CA TRP A 198 4.28 19.51 17.41
C TRP A 198 3.20 19.84 16.38
N GLU A 199 3.45 20.79 15.50
CA GLU A 199 2.49 21.21 14.47
C GLU A 199 2.31 20.18 13.35
N LEU A 200 3.35 19.34 13.13
CA LEU A 200 3.34 18.28 12.14
C LEU A 200 3.12 16.93 12.79
N GLU A 201 2.25 16.14 12.20
CA GLU A 201 2.25 14.71 12.40
C GLU A 201 3.41 14.09 11.64
N LEU A 202 4.14 13.23 12.30
CA LEU A 202 5.29 12.54 11.72
C LEU A 202 5.07 11.03 11.82
N CYS A 203 5.39 10.31 10.77
CA CYS A 203 5.47 8.85 10.80
C CYS A 203 6.85 8.38 10.33
N HIS A 204 7.17 7.15 10.65
CA HIS A 204 8.42 6.50 10.28
C HIS A 204 8.15 5.05 9.89
N ASP A 205 8.81 4.63 8.83
CA ASP A 205 8.74 3.27 8.34
C ASP A 205 10.05 2.55 8.64
N VAL A 206 9.96 1.54 9.48
CA VAL A 206 11.11 0.67 9.82
C VAL A 206 11.44 -0.26 8.66
N HIS A 207 10.44 -0.59 7.85
CA HIS A 207 10.59 -1.43 6.66
C HIS A 207 11.28 -2.76 6.97
N GLU A 208 10.79 -3.43 8.03
CA GLU A 208 11.20 -4.77 8.49
C GLU A 208 12.65 -4.92 8.96
N ARG A 209 13.37 -3.82 9.18
CA ARG A 209 14.82 -3.87 9.47
C ARG A 209 15.17 -4.41 10.84
N LEU A 210 14.20 -4.52 11.76
CA LEU A 210 14.47 -4.87 13.14
C LEU A 210 14.11 -6.33 13.44
N ARG A 211 14.80 -6.87 14.43
CA ARG A 211 14.41 -8.12 15.07
C ARG A 211 13.46 -7.83 16.25
N PRO A 212 12.70 -8.82 16.73
CA PRO A 212 11.68 -8.57 17.75
C PRO A 212 12.16 -7.80 18.98
N SER A 213 13.32 -8.13 19.53
CA SER A 213 13.89 -7.43 20.69
C SER A 213 14.22 -5.96 20.40
N ASP A 214 14.81 -5.70 19.24
CA ASP A 214 15.18 -4.35 18.81
C ASP A 214 13.93 -3.53 18.49
N ALA A 215 12.91 -4.13 17.88
CA ALA A 215 11.64 -3.48 17.60
C ALA A 215 10.92 -3.02 18.88
N VAL A 216 10.94 -3.84 19.95
CA VAL A 216 10.35 -3.47 21.24
C VAL A 216 11.08 -2.26 21.83
N ILE A 217 12.41 -2.28 21.85
CA ILE A 217 13.22 -1.18 22.35
C ILE A 217 12.97 0.08 21.54
N PHE A 218 13.03 -0.03 20.21
CA PHE A 218 12.89 1.10 19.31
C PHE A 218 11.50 1.74 19.40
N ALA A 219 10.43 0.95 19.37
CA ALA A 219 9.07 1.47 19.50
C ALA A 219 8.88 2.23 20.83
N LYS A 220 9.51 1.75 21.91
CA LYS A 220 9.51 2.42 23.21
C LYS A 220 10.30 3.73 23.18
N ASP A 221 11.47 3.75 22.56
CA ASP A 221 12.30 4.96 22.46
C ASP A 221 11.64 6.04 21.59
N MET A 222 10.82 5.63 20.62
CA MET A 222 10.08 6.54 19.72
C MET A 222 8.84 7.18 20.37
N GLU A 223 8.35 6.69 21.51
CA GLU A 223 7.17 7.26 22.20
C GLU A 223 7.30 8.76 22.49
N LYS A 224 8.49 9.20 22.89
CA LYS A 224 8.75 10.63 23.22
C LYS A 224 8.49 11.56 22.04
N PHE A 225 8.48 11.05 20.81
CA PHE A 225 8.25 11.85 19.61
C PHE A 225 6.78 11.90 19.20
N ARG A 226 5.88 11.13 19.83
CA ARG A 226 4.44 11.11 19.54
C ARG A 226 4.17 10.98 18.04
N LEU A 227 4.60 9.87 17.46
CA LEU A 227 4.42 9.58 16.05
C LEU A 227 2.94 9.39 15.72
N PHE A 228 2.54 9.76 14.51
CA PHE A 228 1.26 9.39 13.96
C PHE A 228 1.14 7.86 13.89
N PHE A 229 2.18 7.19 13.39
CA PHE A 229 2.43 5.76 13.56
C PHE A 229 3.91 5.41 13.31
N LEU A 230 4.30 4.25 13.81
CA LEU A 230 5.53 3.55 13.47
C LEU A 230 5.15 2.35 12.61
N GLU A 231 5.68 2.30 11.38
CA GLU A 231 5.30 1.34 10.35
C GLU A 231 6.28 0.19 10.25
N ASP A 232 5.77 -1.00 9.92
CA ASP A 232 6.48 -2.23 9.55
C ASP A 232 7.71 -2.52 10.41
N CYS A 233 7.51 -2.50 11.74
CA CYS A 233 8.59 -2.77 12.71
C CYS A 233 9.24 -4.14 12.47
N LEU A 234 8.47 -5.12 11.99
CA LEU A 234 8.86 -6.52 11.78
C LEU A 234 8.33 -7.01 10.44
N SER A 235 8.93 -8.08 9.92
CA SER A 235 8.42 -8.76 8.74
C SER A 235 7.11 -9.51 9.00
N PRO A 236 6.31 -9.83 7.95
CA PRO A 236 5.10 -10.64 8.09
C PRO A 236 5.31 -11.98 8.79
N GLU A 237 6.46 -12.62 8.58
CA GLU A 237 6.84 -13.89 9.22
C GLU A 237 7.03 -13.74 10.72
N GLN A 238 7.21 -12.52 11.21
CA GLN A 238 7.41 -12.19 12.63
C GLN A 238 6.21 -11.47 13.25
N SER A 239 5.07 -11.43 12.57
CA SER A 239 3.86 -10.71 13.03
C SER A 239 3.41 -11.13 14.44
N GLY A 240 3.59 -12.38 14.83
CA GLY A 240 3.26 -12.86 16.18
C GLY A 240 4.02 -12.18 17.33
N TRP A 241 5.07 -11.40 17.02
CA TRP A 241 5.82 -10.64 18.03
C TRP A 241 5.26 -9.23 18.27
N PHE A 242 4.31 -8.76 17.48
CA PHE A 242 3.67 -7.45 17.68
C PHE A 242 3.04 -7.31 19.07
N LYS A 243 2.53 -8.40 19.63
CA LYS A 243 2.02 -8.45 21.00
C LYS A 243 3.04 -7.94 22.02
N GLN A 244 4.31 -8.32 21.88
CA GLN A 244 5.37 -7.84 22.78
C GLN A 244 5.64 -6.35 22.58
N ILE A 245 5.65 -5.86 21.34
CA ILE A 245 5.79 -4.43 21.08
C ILE A 245 4.65 -3.67 21.76
N ARG A 246 3.40 -4.12 21.52
CA ARG A 246 2.21 -3.48 22.09
C ARG A 246 2.19 -3.47 23.61
N GLN A 247 2.69 -4.51 24.27
CA GLN A 247 2.77 -4.58 25.74
C GLN A 247 3.74 -3.60 26.36
N HIS A 248 4.71 -3.10 25.61
CA HIS A 248 5.81 -2.28 26.12
C HIS A 248 5.77 -0.83 25.64
N CYS A 249 4.93 -0.48 24.68
CA CYS A 249 4.83 0.89 24.18
C CYS A 249 3.40 1.28 23.78
N THR A 250 3.18 2.60 23.78
CA THR A 250 1.94 3.24 23.35
C THR A 250 2.06 3.90 21.97
N THR A 251 3.23 3.82 21.33
CA THR A 251 3.40 4.31 19.95
C THR A 251 2.39 3.64 19.04
N PRO A 252 1.57 4.40 18.27
CA PRO A 252 0.68 3.80 17.31
C PRO A 252 1.47 2.98 16.29
N LEU A 253 0.98 1.77 16.00
CA LEU A 253 1.64 0.82 15.11
C LEU A 253 0.85 0.64 13.82
N ALA A 254 1.56 0.60 12.69
CA ALA A 254 1.00 0.34 11.37
C ALA A 254 1.74 -0.82 10.72
N MET A 255 1.00 -1.68 9.98
CA MET A 255 1.60 -2.80 9.27
C MET A 255 0.72 -3.28 8.12
N GLY A 256 1.34 -3.87 7.09
CA GLY A 256 0.59 -4.68 6.17
C GLY A 256 0.87 -4.56 4.68
N GLU A 257 1.81 -3.75 4.22
CA GLU A 257 2.07 -3.59 2.78
C GLU A 257 2.49 -4.90 2.09
N LEU A 258 3.13 -5.80 2.82
CA LEU A 258 3.56 -7.11 2.30
C LEU A 258 2.55 -8.24 2.50
N PHE A 259 1.44 -8.00 3.19
CA PHE A 259 0.45 -9.04 3.44
C PHE A 259 -0.27 -9.51 2.18
N ASN A 260 -0.48 -10.82 2.10
CA ASN A 260 -1.09 -11.48 0.95
C ASN A 260 -2.37 -12.27 1.29
N ASN A 261 -2.59 -12.60 2.55
CA ASN A 261 -3.71 -13.43 2.96
C ASN A 261 -4.19 -13.12 4.38
N PRO A 262 -5.45 -13.46 4.73
CA PRO A 262 -6.04 -13.15 6.02
C PRO A 262 -5.30 -13.67 7.25
N ASN A 263 -4.56 -14.76 7.13
CA ASN A 263 -3.82 -15.34 8.27
C ASN A 263 -2.71 -14.42 8.77
N GLU A 264 -2.21 -13.51 7.91
CA GLU A 264 -1.13 -12.59 8.24
C GLU A 264 -1.62 -11.40 9.09
N TRP A 265 -2.89 -10.99 8.96
CA TRP A 265 -3.43 -9.82 9.68
C TRP A 265 -4.52 -10.13 10.70
N LEU A 266 -5.15 -11.31 10.64
CA LEU A 266 -6.32 -11.59 11.46
C LEU A 266 -6.04 -11.40 12.97
N ASN A 267 -4.96 -11.99 13.47
CA ASN A 267 -4.59 -11.89 14.87
C ASN A 267 -4.20 -10.45 15.26
N LEU A 268 -3.44 -9.76 14.40
CA LEU A 268 -3.04 -8.37 14.64
C LEU A 268 -4.25 -7.45 14.85
N ILE A 269 -5.33 -7.70 14.11
CA ILE A 269 -6.58 -6.94 14.22
C ILE A 269 -7.39 -7.40 15.44
N THR A 270 -7.66 -8.70 15.60
CA THR A 270 -8.55 -9.21 16.66
C THR A 270 -7.97 -9.07 18.06
N GLU A 271 -6.65 -9.14 18.19
CA GLU A 271 -5.93 -8.89 19.44
C GLU A 271 -5.56 -7.40 19.65
N ARG A 272 -5.87 -6.54 18.68
CA ARG A 272 -5.55 -5.10 18.69
C ARG A 272 -4.07 -4.81 18.88
N GLU A 273 -3.24 -5.54 18.16
CA GLU A 273 -1.78 -5.41 18.24
C GLU A 273 -1.25 -4.28 17.35
N ILE A 274 -2.09 -3.78 16.41
CA ILE A 274 -1.82 -2.62 15.55
C ILE A 274 -2.96 -1.59 15.67
N ASP A 275 -2.71 -0.36 15.24
CA ASP A 275 -3.70 0.73 15.19
C ASP A 275 -4.13 1.04 13.75
N TYR A 276 -3.26 0.77 12.79
CA TYR A 276 -3.48 1.00 11.37
C TYR A 276 -3.12 -0.24 10.55
N ILE A 277 -4.02 -0.62 9.65
CA ILE A 277 -3.74 -1.64 8.62
C ILE A 277 -3.30 -0.96 7.33
N ARG A 278 -2.13 -1.35 6.80
CA ARG A 278 -1.46 -0.72 5.66
C ARG A 278 -1.39 -1.63 4.43
N ILE A 279 -2.48 -2.23 4.09
CA ILE A 279 -2.54 -3.18 2.96
C ILE A 279 -2.28 -2.47 1.62
N HIS A 280 -1.49 -3.13 0.77
CA HIS A 280 -1.43 -2.88 -0.65
C HIS A 280 -2.58 -3.64 -1.34
N LEU A 281 -3.59 -2.91 -1.84
CA LEU A 281 -4.86 -3.51 -2.27
C LEU A 281 -4.69 -4.60 -3.34
N SER A 282 -3.74 -4.41 -4.27
CA SER A 282 -3.45 -5.42 -5.30
C SER A 282 -2.87 -6.70 -4.72
N GLN A 283 -2.10 -6.61 -3.62
CA GLN A 283 -1.47 -7.78 -2.98
C GLN A 283 -2.47 -8.72 -2.31
N ILE A 284 -3.68 -8.24 -2.01
CA ILE A 284 -4.74 -9.06 -1.41
C ILE A 284 -5.85 -9.43 -2.40
N GLY A 285 -5.77 -9.01 -3.66
CA GLY A 285 -6.72 -9.35 -4.71
C GLY A 285 -7.82 -8.32 -4.95
N GLY A 286 -7.60 -7.04 -4.61
CA GLY A 286 -8.44 -5.92 -5.02
C GLY A 286 -9.50 -5.46 -4.02
N ILE A 287 -10.60 -4.92 -4.53
CA ILE A 287 -11.68 -4.27 -3.77
C ILE A 287 -12.52 -5.27 -2.98
N THR A 288 -12.82 -6.43 -3.57
CA THR A 288 -13.67 -7.45 -2.95
C THR A 288 -13.17 -7.92 -1.58
N PRO A 289 -11.88 -8.26 -1.39
CA PRO A 289 -11.35 -8.55 -0.06
C PRO A 289 -11.18 -7.28 0.80
N ALA A 290 -10.79 -6.14 0.21
CA ALA A 290 -10.55 -4.90 0.94
C ALA A 290 -11.78 -4.43 1.71
N ARG A 291 -12.97 -4.45 1.11
CA ARG A 291 -14.23 -4.06 1.79
C ARG A 291 -14.57 -4.96 2.98
N LYS A 292 -14.20 -6.25 2.92
CA LYS A 292 -14.38 -7.18 4.05
C LYS A 292 -13.38 -6.86 5.17
N LEU A 293 -12.15 -6.52 4.80
CA LEU A 293 -11.12 -6.11 5.74
C LEU A 293 -11.49 -4.79 6.43
N ILE A 294 -12.03 -3.80 5.70
CA ILE A 294 -12.52 -2.53 6.27
C ILE A 294 -13.53 -2.81 7.39
N ALA A 295 -14.54 -3.65 7.12
CA ALA A 295 -15.57 -3.99 8.09
C ALA A 295 -15.00 -4.73 9.33
N LEU A 296 -14.03 -5.63 9.12
CA LEU A 296 -13.34 -6.29 10.22
C LEU A 296 -12.55 -5.28 11.06
N CYS A 297 -11.76 -4.42 10.43
CA CYS A 297 -10.97 -3.39 11.11
C CYS A 297 -11.87 -2.43 11.90
N ASP A 298 -12.98 -1.98 11.32
CA ASP A 298 -13.94 -1.09 11.98
C ASP A 298 -14.49 -1.71 13.26
N ALA A 299 -14.88 -3.00 13.23
CA ALA A 299 -15.39 -3.72 14.38
C ALA A 299 -14.39 -3.82 15.56
N PHE A 300 -13.09 -3.77 15.29
CA PHE A 300 -12.02 -3.84 16.28
C PHE A 300 -11.36 -2.49 16.57
N GLY A 301 -11.83 -1.40 15.98
CA GLY A 301 -11.31 -0.04 16.18
C GLY A 301 -9.96 0.21 15.50
N ILE A 302 -9.62 -0.58 14.47
CA ILE A 302 -8.41 -0.40 13.66
C ILE A 302 -8.74 0.51 12.48
N ARG A 303 -7.85 1.43 12.16
CA ARG A 303 -7.99 2.35 11.03
C ARG A 303 -7.32 1.81 9.78
N THR A 304 -7.80 2.26 8.62
CA THR A 304 -7.16 1.98 7.33
C THR A 304 -6.16 3.07 6.95
N ALA A 305 -5.03 2.67 6.37
CA ALA A 305 -4.02 3.56 5.81
C ALA A 305 -3.36 2.84 4.61
N TRP A 306 -4.06 2.79 3.47
CA TRP A 306 -3.64 1.96 2.35
C TRP A 306 -2.26 2.33 1.83
N HIS A 307 -1.47 1.30 1.53
CA HIS A 307 -0.18 1.47 0.87
C HIS A 307 -0.38 2.09 -0.52
N GLY A 308 0.27 3.22 -0.77
CA GLY A 308 0.14 4.01 -1.99
C GLY A 308 1.49 4.44 -2.58
N PRO A 309 2.39 3.48 -2.90
CA PRO A 309 3.73 3.76 -3.39
C PRO A 309 3.74 4.16 -4.87
N ILE A 310 4.92 4.53 -5.38
CA ILE A 310 5.10 4.90 -6.78
C ILE A 310 4.93 3.74 -7.77
N ASP A 311 5.00 2.51 -7.32
CA ASP A 311 4.78 1.30 -8.12
C ASP A 311 3.32 0.80 -8.11
N LEU A 312 2.39 1.63 -7.68
CA LEU A 312 0.96 1.48 -7.86
C LEU A 312 0.48 2.26 -9.09
N THR A 313 -0.38 1.67 -9.93
CA THR A 313 -0.94 2.43 -11.06
C THR A 313 -1.83 3.57 -10.57
N PRO A 314 -2.06 4.64 -11.37
CA PRO A 314 -3.05 5.67 -11.05
C PRO A 314 -4.45 5.12 -10.78
N ILE A 315 -4.81 3.99 -11.43
CA ILE A 315 -6.07 3.26 -11.17
C ILE A 315 -6.10 2.72 -9.76
N GLY A 316 -4.99 2.12 -9.29
CA GLY A 316 -4.87 1.64 -7.92
C GLY A 316 -4.98 2.77 -6.89
N HIS A 317 -4.32 3.91 -7.14
CA HIS A 317 -4.47 5.10 -6.30
C HIS A 317 -5.92 5.62 -6.28
N ALA A 318 -6.61 5.64 -7.42
CA ALA A 318 -8.02 6.03 -7.49
C ALA A 318 -8.89 5.06 -6.66
N VAL A 319 -8.63 3.76 -6.71
CA VAL A 319 -9.32 2.77 -5.89
C VAL A 319 -9.10 3.02 -4.40
N ASN A 320 -7.85 3.30 -3.97
CA ASN A 320 -7.55 3.68 -2.59
C ASN A 320 -8.43 4.85 -2.15
N ILE A 321 -8.47 5.95 -2.94
CA ILE A 321 -9.28 7.14 -2.63
C ILE A 321 -10.77 6.81 -2.53
N HIS A 322 -11.30 5.99 -3.42
CA HIS A 322 -12.71 5.57 -3.35
C HIS A 322 -13.03 4.79 -2.07
N LEU A 323 -12.16 3.87 -1.67
CA LEU A 323 -12.31 3.13 -0.42
C LEU A 323 -12.17 4.06 0.80
N ASP A 324 -11.21 4.98 0.80
CA ASP A 324 -11.01 5.97 1.87
C ASP A 324 -12.23 6.88 2.03
N MET A 325 -12.84 7.29 0.91
CA MET A 325 -14.06 8.11 0.92
C MET A 325 -15.23 7.37 1.57
N ALA A 326 -15.35 6.06 1.34
CA ALA A 326 -16.47 5.24 1.82
C ALA A 326 -16.24 4.62 3.21
N SER A 327 -15.00 4.59 3.71
CA SER A 327 -14.65 3.87 4.95
C SER A 327 -14.83 4.75 6.18
N PRO A 328 -15.67 4.38 7.18
CA PRO A 328 -15.83 5.17 8.40
C PRO A 328 -14.55 5.21 9.24
N ASN A 329 -13.80 4.11 9.28
CA ASN A 329 -12.57 3.92 10.03
C ASN A 329 -11.30 4.34 9.27
N PHE A 330 -11.41 5.20 8.26
CA PHE A 330 -10.26 5.75 7.56
C PHE A 330 -9.32 6.50 8.51
N GLY A 331 -8.02 6.29 8.36
CA GLY A 331 -6.96 7.00 9.09
C GLY A 331 -6.26 8.05 8.24
N ILE A 332 -5.45 7.61 7.31
CA ILE A 332 -4.69 8.48 6.39
C ILE A 332 -4.34 7.69 5.12
N GLN A 333 -4.18 8.38 4.00
CA GLN A 333 -3.72 7.78 2.74
C GLN A 333 -2.25 8.09 2.48
N GLU A 334 -1.48 7.07 2.18
CA GLU A 334 -0.16 7.25 1.59
C GLU A 334 -0.28 7.76 0.16
N TRP A 335 0.45 8.82 -0.15
CA TRP A 335 0.45 9.40 -1.48
C TRP A 335 1.87 9.53 -1.99
N ALA A 336 2.26 8.67 -2.92
CA ALA A 336 3.52 8.82 -3.62
C ALA A 336 3.53 10.15 -4.36
N ASP A 337 4.53 10.98 -4.08
CA ASP A 337 4.65 12.28 -4.73
C ASP A 337 5.12 12.10 -6.19
N THR A 338 4.18 12.18 -7.11
CA THR A 338 4.44 12.07 -8.55
C THR A 338 5.17 13.29 -9.12
N ASN A 339 5.42 14.34 -8.35
CA ASN A 339 6.19 15.49 -8.82
C ASN A 339 7.69 15.18 -9.02
N THR A 340 8.15 14.04 -8.55
CA THR A 340 9.45 13.48 -8.95
C THR A 340 9.38 12.78 -10.30
N LEU A 341 8.17 12.53 -10.82
CA LEU A 341 7.95 11.99 -12.15
C LEU A 341 8.21 13.09 -13.19
N SER A 342 8.91 12.78 -14.28
CA SER A 342 9.01 13.69 -15.41
C SER A 342 7.59 14.10 -15.86
N GLU A 343 7.42 15.32 -16.37
CA GLU A 343 6.13 15.81 -16.87
C GLU A 343 5.47 14.83 -17.85
N ASP A 344 6.27 14.16 -18.67
CA ASP A 344 5.82 13.13 -19.61
C ASP A 344 5.23 11.89 -18.94
N ALA A 345 5.82 11.42 -17.85
CA ALA A 345 5.33 10.25 -17.13
C ALA A 345 4.03 10.54 -16.38
N GLY A 346 3.89 11.76 -15.83
CA GLY A 346 2.65 12.24 -15.23
C GLY A 346 1.50 12.33 -16.24
N ALA A 347 1.77 12.84 -17.44
CA ALA A 347 0.80 12.94 -18.52
C ALA A 347 0.32 11.57 -19.01
N ILE A 348 1.23 10.59 -19.18
CA ILE A 348 0.88 9.23 -19.59
C ILE A 348 0.02 8.54 -18.52
N ALA A 349 0.33 8.74 -17.25
CA ALA A 349 -0.45 8.16 -16.15
C ALA A 349 -1.86 8.76 -16.06
N LEU A 350 -2.02 10.06 -16.24
CA LEU A 350 -3.31 10.75 -16.21
C LEU A 350 -4.22 10.37 -17.39
N HIS A 351 -3.66 10.19 -18.59
CA HIS A 351 -4.44 9.76 -19.76
C HIS A 351 -5.01 8.33 -19.66
N GLN A 352 -4.58 7.54 -18.70
CA GLN A 352 -5.15 6.19 -18.46
C GLN A 352 -6.35 6.20 -17.51
N ILE A 353 -6.63 7.32 -16.83
CA ILE A 353 -7.71 7.43 -15.83
C ILE A 353 -9.01 8.03 -16.44
N PHE A 354 -8.92 8.73 -17.59
CA PHE A 354 -10.06 9.40 -18.23
C PHE A 354 -10.43 8.81 -19.58
#